data_2e8766b7e5eee913c53c26201e8de79f
#
_entry.id   2e8766b7e5eee913c53c26201e8de79f
#
_cell.length_a   1.000
_cell.length_b   1.000
_cell.length_c   1.000
_cell.angle_alpha   90.00
_cell.angle_beta   90.00
_cell.angle_gamma   90.00
#
_symmetry.space_group_name_H-M   'P 1'
#
loop_
_entity.id
_entity.type
_entity.pdbx_description
1 polymer ?
#
loop_
_entity_poly.entity_id
_entity_poly.type
_entity_poly.pdbx_seq_one_letter_code
_entity_poly.pdbx_strand_id
1 'polypeptide(L)'
;MTAPKTLQSYVGKEIKSICDIPILDVVDTLRRYISADNVQYSLSQVSALGSFCIYWRSLGLDTLKVTFADMDSIFISSISVSDRVELYSSPKATHYNKLTAPRKALYWYDVMAAPGVAYLQMNAMKDYQTEYSRITTSKPSGYKLTPQEEAYLSSLPRFSDFIDHMFQEMDSLHTHTLIIDLRYNSGGNSMLGDMLLQYLPSQREDASHYTYQLRVSELWRRNYPSVSERIPKAYSGKMIDGKTFSDLIHTDGQSQMSRNQSHTPRRTFKGDVYIFVGEKTFSSAGMLATIAQDAGVALILEDASSPCAFAPCHYGDVIEFTLPNSGFKGYTSSKSFVRPDQTRCGEKRLVPDRSISQTKSTTQLGDDPLWEYVINTTSETRE
;
A
#
# COMPACT_ATOMS: atom_id res chain seq x y z
N MET A 1 -13.96 -11.35 -2.89
CA MET A 1 -13.49 -12.73 -3.10
C MET A 1 -13.96 -13.23 -4.47
N THR A 2 -13.13 -14.00 -5.16
CA THR A 2 -13.53 -14.64 -6.42
C THR A 2 -13.55 -16.14 -6.18
N ALA A 3 -14.66 -16.78 -6.49
CA ALA A 3 -14.79 -18.23 -6.47
C ALA A 3 -15.33 -18.71 -7.82
N PRO A 4 -15.00 -19.94 -8.27
CA PRO A 4 -15.65 -20.58 -9.39
C PRO A 4 -17.18 -20.54 -9.21
N LYS A 5 -17.94 -20.50 -10.30
CA LYS A 5 -19.42 -20.49 -10.24
C LYS A 5 -19.99 -21.61 -9.37
N THR A 6 -19.36 -22.77 -9.38
CA THR A 6 -19.74 -23.95 -8.58
C THR A 6 -19.52 -23.77 -7.08
N LEU A 7 -18.71 -22.80 -6.66
CA LEU A 7 -18.39 -22.54 -5.25
C LEU A 7 -18.94 -21.20 -4.74
N GLN A 8 -19.73 -20.51 -5.54
CA GLN A 8 -20.26 -19.18 -5.18
C GLN A 8 -21.18 -19.21 -3.94
N SER A 9 -21.92 -20.29 -3.74
CA SER A 9 -22.78 -20.48 -2.56
C SER A 9 -22.00 -20.61 -1.23
N TYR A 10 -20.70 -20.85 -1.31
CA TYR A 10 -19.82 -20.96 -0.14
C TYR A 10 -19.05 -19.68 0.15
N VAL A 11 -19.13 -18.69 -0.75
CA VAL A 11 -18.46 -17.40 -0.53
C VAL A 11 -19.10 -16.68 0.65
N GLY A 12 -18.28 -16.29 1.63
CA GLY A 12 -18.74 -15.66 2.87
C GLY A 12 -19.05 -16.63 4.00
N LYS A 13 -19.11 -17.96 3.74
CA LYS A 13 -19.22 -18.93 4.83
C LYS A 13 -17.93 -18.99 5.65
N GLU A 14 -18.07 -19.07 6.96
CA GLU A 14 -16.95 -19.24 7.89
C GLU A 14 -16.41 -20.67 7.82
N ILE A 15 -15.10 -20.82 7.57
CA ILE A 15 -14.42 -22.11 7.56
C ILE A 15 -14.15 -22.56 9.00
N LYS A 16 -14.58 -23.75 9.37
CA LYS A 16 -14.34 -24.37 10.67
C LYS A 16 -13.06 -25.21 10.67
N SER A 17 -12.88 -26.03 9.66
CA SER A 17 -11.70 -26.92 9.55
C SER A 17 -11.35 -27.25 8.09
N ILE A 18 -10.11 -27.68 7.90
CA ILE A 18 -9.60 -28.23 6.63
C ILE A 18 -9.03 -29.62 6.94
N CYS A 19 -9.56 -30.65 6.30
CA CYS A 19 -9.21 -32.05 6.56
C CYS A 19 -9.28 -32.39 8.05
N ASP A 20 -10.35 -31.95 8.70
CA ASP A 20 -10.65 -32.09 10.12
C ASP A 20 -9.64 -31.38 11.08
N ILE A 21 -8.66 -30.64 10.54
CA ILE A 21 -7.76 -29.77 11.31
C ILE A 21 -8.45 -28.42 11.51
N PRO A 22 -8.59 -27.92 12.76
CA PRO A 22 -9.20 -26.62 13.03
C PRO A 22 -8.54 -25.49 12.21
N ILE A 23 -9.32 -24.55 11.68
CA ILE A 23 -8.82 -23.49 10.81
C ILE A 23 -7.74 -22.64 11.47
N LEU A 24 -7.82 -22.40 12.77
CA LEU A 24 -6.81 -21.62 13.51
C LEU A 24 -5.46 -22.36 13.53
N ASP A 25 -5.44 -23.68 13.66
CA ASP A 25 -4.22 -24.49 13.63
C ASP A 25 -3.58 -24.49 12.23
N VAL A 26 -4.43 -24.52 11.18
CA VAL A 26 -3.99 -24.36 9.78
C VAL A 26 -3.32 -22.99 9.60
N VAL A 27 -3.98 -21.93 10.06
CA VAL A 27 -3.47 -20.55 9.98
C VAL A 27 -2.15 -20.41 10.73
N ASP A 28 -2.06 -20.92 11.96
CA ASP A 28 -0.83 -20.86 12.75
C ASP A 28 0.31 -21.66 12.12
N THR A 29 0.01 -22.78 11.49
CA THR A 29 1.00 -23.57 10.74
C THR A 29 1.52 -22.77 9.53
N LEU A 30 0.62 -22.19 8.75
CA LEU A 30 1.00 -21.37 7.57
C LEU A 30 1.84 -20.15 7.96
N ARG A 31 1.49 -19.46 9.04
CA ARG A 31 2.22 -18.29 9.54
C ARG A 31 3.69 -18.58 9.86
N ARG A 32 4.04 -19.81 10.24
CA ARG A 32 5.46 -20.20 10.50
C ARG A 32 6.33 -20.15 9.25
N TYR A 33 5.75 -20.21 8.05
CA TYR A 33 6.45 -20.12 6.77
C TYR A 33 6.42 -18.71 6.15
N ILE A 34 5.80 -17.74 6.83
CA ILE A 34 5.65 -16.37 6.34
C ILE A 34 6.57 -15.44 7.15
N SER A 35 7.54 -14.83 6.47
CA SER A 35 8.32 -13.74 7.06
C SER A 35 7.45 -12.50 7.19
N ALA A 36 7.26 -12.01 8.41
CA ALA A 36 6.37 -10.88 8.69
C ALA A 36 6.82 -10.09 9.91
N ASP A 37 6.73 -8.77 9.84
CA ASP A 37 7.04 -7.87 10.95
C ASP A 37 5.91 -7.80 11.98
N ASN A 38 4.69 -8.15 11.55
CA ASN A 38 3.51 -8.12 12.42
C ASN A 38 2.50 -9.22 12.05
N VAL A 39 1.56 -9.43 12.98
CA VAL A 39 0.52 -10.46 12.85
C VAL A 39 -0.39 -10.20 11.66
N GLN A 40 -0.78 -8.96 11.44
CA GLN A 40 -1.69 -8.56 10.36
C GLN A 40 -1.08 -8.88 8.99
N TYR A 41 0.21 -8.57 8.80
CA TYR A 41 0.90 -8.93 7.56
C TYR A 41 0.93 -10.46 7.36
N SER A 42 1.28 -11.22 8.40
CA SER A 42 1.29 -12.68 8.27
C SER A 42 -0.09 -13.24 7.93
N LEU A 43 -1.16 -12.71 8.52
CA LEU A 43 -2.54 -13.14 8.24
C LEU A 43 -2.97 -12.78 6.80
N SER A 44 -2.62 -11.58 6.31
CA SER A 44 -2.91 -11.19 4.92
C SER A 44 -2.20 -12.10 3.91
N GLN A 45 -1.02 -12.61 4.25
CA GLN A 45 -0.26 -13.53 3.39
C GLN A 45 -0.74 -14.99 3.48
N VAL A 46 -1.34 -15.41 4.58
CA VAL A 46 -1.96 -16.75 4.70
C VAL A 46 -3.05 -16.94 3.67
N SER A 47 -3.85 -15.90 3.40
CA SER A 47 -4.89 -15.93 2.36
C SER A 47 -4.34 -15.93 0.93
N ALA A 48 -3.03 -15.69 0.76
CA ALA A 48 -2.40 -15.76 -0.55
C ALA A 48 -2.33 -17.21 -1.04
N LEU A 49 -2.76 -17.41 -2.27
CA LEU A 49 -2.83 -18.75 -2.89
C LEU A 49 -1.52 -19.54 -2.78
N GLY A 50 -0.37 -18.86 -2.87
CA GLY A 50 0.95 -19.50 -2.77
C GLY A 50 1.20 -20.16 -1.42
N SER A 51 0.89 -19.49 -0.32
CA SER A 51 1.06 -20.02 1.03
C SER A 51 0.17 -21.22 1.27
N PHE A 52 -1.08 -21.15 0.83
CA PHE A 52 -2.02 -22.25 0.96
C PHE A 52 -1.63 -23.47 0.10
N CYS A 53 -1.12 -23.28 -1.11
CA CYS A 53 -0.62 -24.36 -1.96
C CYS A 53 0.58 -25.10 -1.35
N ILE A 54 1.47 -24.38 -0.65
CA ILE A 54 2.60 -25.01 0.08
C ILE A 54 2.07 -25.91 1.19
N TYR A 55 1.11 -25.43 1.97
CA TYR A 55 0.48 -26.20 3.04
C TYR A 55 -0.23 -27.44 2.48
N TRP A 56 -1.05 -27.29 1.46
CA TRP A 56 -1.73 -28.39 0.81
C TRP A 56 -0.76 -29.48 0.34
N ARG A 57 0.29 -29.06 -0.36
CA ARG A 57 1.33 -29.98 -0.83
C ARG A 57 2.02 -30.72 0.31
N SER A 58 2.19 -30.07 1.48
CA SER A 58 2.81 -30.71 2.65
C SER A 58 1.95 -31.80 3.27
N LEU A 59 0.63 -31.80 3.03
CA LEU A 59 -0.29 -32.85 3.48
C LEU A 59 -0.27 -34.09 2.59
N GLY A 60 0.30 -34.01 1.39
CA GLY A 60 0.33 -35.13 0.44
C GLY A 60 -1.05 -35.56 -0.09
N LEU A 61 -2.03 -34.66 -0.06
CA LEU A 61 -3.41 -34.94 -0.45
C LEU A 61 -3.74 -34.30 -1.82
N ASP A 62 -4.44 -35.06 -2.67
CA ASP A 62 -4.95 -34.53 -3.95
C ASP A 62 -6.24 -33.73 -3.79
N THR A 63 -6.97 -33.98 -2.71
CA THR A 63 -8.25 -33.35 -2.41
C THR A 63 -8.33 -32.93 -0.95
N LEU A 64 -8.82 -31.71 -0.70
CA LEU A 64 -9.05 -31.19 0.64
C LEU A 64 -10.55 -31.19 0.96
N LYS A 65 -10.90 -31.69 2.14
CA LYS A 65 -12.22 -31.50 2.74
C LYS A 65 -12.22 -30.17 3.49
N VAL A 66 -13.11 -29.26 3.10
CA VAL A 66 -13.34 -27.99 3.81
C VAL A 66 -14.70 -28.08 4.50
N THR A 67 -14.72 -27.93 5.83
CA THR A 67 -15.93 -27.92 6.65
C THR A 67 -16.21 -26.51 7.14
N PHE A 68 -17.44 -26.05 7.00
CA PHE A 68 -17.90 -24.72 7.41
C PHE A 68 -18.51 -24.74 8.81
N ALA A 69 -18.70 -23.55 9.38
CA ALA A 69 -19.27 -23.39 10.74
C ALA A 69 -20.70 -23.93 10.85
N ASP A 70 -21.48 -23.89 9.76
CA ASP A 70 -22.82 -24.49 9.65
C ASP A 70 -22.80 -26.02 9.45
N MET A 71 -21.64 -26.67 9.56
CA MET A 71 -21.39 -28.10 9.37
C MET A 71 -21.52 -28.60 7.93
N ASP A 72 -21.83 -27.75 6.96
CA ASP A 72 -21.71 -28.07 5.55
C ASP A 72 -20.26 -28.33 5.16
N SER A 73 -20.01 -29.14 4.15
CA SER A 73 -18.67 -29.45 3.71
C SER A 73 -18.57 -29.63 2.20
N ILE A 74 -17.41 -29.28 1.67
CA ILE A 74 -17.06 -29.47 0.26
C ILE A 74 -15.70 -30.15 0.13
N PHE A 75 -15.51 -30.82 -1.00
CA PHE A 75 -14.22 -31.36 -1.40
C PHE A 75 -13.65 -30.50 -2.53
N ILE A 76 -12.41 -30.01 -2.34
CA ILE A 76 -11.70 -29.18 -3.30
C ILE A 76 -10.50 -29.98 -3.81
N SER A 77 -10.47 -30.27 -5.10
CA SER A 77 -9.35 -30.93 -5.75
C SER A 77 -8.34 -29.91 -6.31
N SER A 78 -7.09 -30.33 -6.45
CA SER A 78 -6.08 -29.54 -7.14
C SER A 78 -6.46 -29.38 -8.62
N ILE A 79 -6.13 -28.21 -9.17
CA ILE A 79 -6.36 -27.89 -10.59
C ILE A 79 -5.03 -27.55 -11.26
N SER A 80 -4.94 -27.76 -12.56
CA SER A 80 -3.78 -27.35 -13.33
C SER A 80 -3.66 -25.81 -13.42
N VAL A 81 -2.48 -25.32 -13.70
CA VAL A 81 -2.23 -23.87 -13.90
C VAL A 81 -3.04 -23.34 -15.11
N SER A 82 -3.25 -24.14 -16.13
CA SER A 82 -4.06 -23.78 -17.30
C SER A 82 -5.52 -23.61 -16.95
N ASP A 83 -6.09 -24.52 -16.16
CA ASP A 83 -7.50 -24.49 -15.73
C ASP A 83 -7.78 -23.31 -14.79
N ARG A 84 -6.74 -22.85 -14.09
CA ARG A 84 -6.80 -21.66 -13.22
C ARG A 84 -7.26 -20.40 -13.96
N VAL A 85 -6.78 -20.18 -15.20
CA VAL A 85 -7.10 -18.97 -15.97
C VAL A 85 -8.59 -18.92 -16.29
N GLU A 86 -9.19 -20.05 -16.61
CA GLU A 86 -10.61 -20.16 -16.93
C GLU A 86 -11.51 -19.96 -15.69
N LEU A 87 -11.11 -20.51 -14.55
CA LEU A 87 -11.82 -20.36 -13.28
C LEU A 87 -11.83 -18.92 -12.74
N TYR A 88 -10.73 -18.17 -12.97
CA TYR A 88 -10.60 -16.79 -12.48
C TYR A 88 -11.06 -15.72 -13.47
N SER A 89 -11.52 -16.09 -14.67
CA SER A 89 -12.16 -15.18 -15.63
C SER A 89 -13.59 -14.78 -15.23
N SER A 90 -14.17 -15.41 -14.21
CA SER A 90 -15.49 -15.05 -13.67
C SER A 90 -15.50 -13.63 -13.07
N PRO A 91 -16.60 -12.88 -13.18
CA PRO A 91 -16.69 -11.52 -12.66
C PRO A 91 -16.34 -11.50 -11.16
N LYS A 92 -15.41 -10.64 -10.81
CA LYS A 92 -14.96 -10.48 -9.42
C LYS A 92 -16.08 -9.83 -8.62
N ALA A 93 -16.56 -10.50 -7.56
CA ALA A 93 -17.36 -9.81 -6.56
C ALA A 93 -16.51 -8.65 -6.00
N THR A 94 -16.99 -7.43 -6.17
CA THR A 94 -16.37 -6.25 -5.59
C THR A 94 -16.92 -6.09 -4.19
N HIS A 95 -16.06 -6.05 -3.18
CA HIS A 95 -16.48 -5.87 -1.80
C HIS A 95 -17.12 -4.50 -1.53
N TYR A 96 -16.92 -3.53 -2.40
CA TYR A 96 -17.38 -2.16 -2.23
C TYR A 96 -18.06 -1.71 -3.51
N ASN A 97 -19.39 -1.80 -3.54
CA ASN A 97 -20.17 -1.65 -4.78
C ASN A 97 -20.54 -0.21 -5.16
N LYS A 98 -20.43 0.76 -4.25
CA LYS A 98 -20.96 2.12 -4.52
C LYS A 98 -19.97 3.05 -5.22
N LEU A 99 -18.67 2.84 -5.04
CA LEU A 99 -17.62 3.71 -5.58
C LEU A 99 -16.51 2.88 -6.24
N THR A 100 -16.84 2.16 -7.29
CA THR A 100 -15.86 1.37 -8.02
C THR A 100 -15.28 2.15 -9.16
N ALA A 101 -14.16 2.83 -8.89
CA ALA A 101 -13.25 3.20 -9.95
C ALA A 101 -12.83 1.96 -10.74
N PRO A 102 -12.58 2.09 -12.04
CA PRO A 102 -11.99 1.00 -12.80
C PRO A 102 -10.72 0.53 -12.08
N ARG A 103 -10.66 -0.73 -11.66
CA ARG A 103 -9.48 -1.29 -10.94
C ARG A 103 -8.17 -1.15 -11.73
N LYS A 104 -8.24 -0.86 -13.02
CA LYS A 104 -7.11 -0.58 -13.90
C LYS A 104 -6.64 0.87 -13.85
N ALA A 105 -7.44 1.81 -13.36
CA ALA A 105 -7.03 3.19 -13.21
C ALA A 105 -5.97 3.31 -12.11
N LEU A 106 -4.93 4.10 -12.35
CA LEU A 106 -3.90 4.40 -11.34
C LEU A 106 -4.51 5.21 -10.20
N TYR A 107 -5.36 6.17 -10.56
CA TYR A 107 -6.15 7.00 -9.65
C TYR A 107 -7.41 7.50 -10.37
N TRP A 108 -8.40 7.84 -9.58
CA TRP A 108 -9.71 8.32 -10.03
C TRP A 108 -10.39 9.12 -8.92
N TYR A 109 -11.22 10.08 -9.26
CA TYR A 109 -12.01 10.82 -8.27
C TYR A 109 -13.44 11.02 -8.71
N ASP A 110 -14.30 11.31 -7.72
CA ASP A 110 -15.65 11.81 -7.86
C ASP A 110 -15.85 12.92 -6.83
N VAL A 111 -16.01 14.16 -7.31
CA VAL A 111 -16.19 15.33 -6.45
C VAL A 111 -17.64 15.51 -5.97
N MET A 112 -18.56 14.69 -6.48
CA MET A 112 -19.97 14.64 -6.09
C MET A 112 -20.40 13.27 -5.56
N ALA A 113 -19.47 12.53 -4.96
CA ALA A 113 -19.70 11.19 -4.42
C ALA A 113 -20.87 11.16 -3.39
N ALA A 114 -21.02 12.25 -2.62
CA ALA A 114 -22.19 12.61 -1.83
C ALA A 114 -22.26 14.15 -1.69
N PRO A 115 -23.34 14.73 -1.19
CA PRO A 115 -23.45 16.17 -1.00
C PRO A 115 -22.27 16.74 -0.18
N GLY A 116 -21.43 17.55 -0.81
CA GLY A 116 -20.24 18.17 -0.21
C GLY A 116 -19.09 17.19 0.11
N VAL A 117 -19.13 15.97 -0.39
CA VAL A 117 -18.11 14.93 -0.18
C VAL A 117 -17.46 14.57 -1.51
N ALA A 118 -16.14 14.72 -1.59
CA ALA A 118 -15.32 14.20 -2.67
C ALA A 118 -14.64 12.88 -2.27
N TYR A 119 -14.45 12.03 -3.26
CA TYR A 119 -13.79 10.74 -3.11
C TYR A 119 -12.64 10.62 -4.12
N LEU A 120 -11.45 10.36 -3.61
CA LEU A 120 -10.25 10.08 -4.39
C LEU A 120 -9.81 8.65 -4.14
N GLN A 121 -9.81 7.80 -5.16
CA GLN A 121 -9.20 6.48 -5.09
C GLN A 121 -7.82 6.51 -5.75
N MET A 122 -6.80 6.11 -5.01
CA MET A 122 -5.45 5.93 -5.53
C MET A 122 -5.06 4.45 -5.44
N ASN A 123 -4.89 3.79 -6.59
CA ASN A 123 -4.53 2.37 -6.66
C ASN A 123 -3.02 2.14 -6.81
N ALA A 124 -2.26 3.16 -7.21
CA ALA A 124 -0.81 3.11 -7.32
C ALA A 124 -0.20 4.51 -7.21
N MET A 125 1.01 4.58 -6.68
CA MET A 125 1.84 5.78 -6.62
C MET A 125 2.73 5.84 -7.86
N LYS A 126 2.13 6.13 -9.03
CA LYS A 126 2.83 6.13 -10.32
C LYS A 126 2.21 7.11 -11.29
N ASP A 127 3.03 7.87 -12.01
CA ASP A 127 2.62 8.80 -13.06
C ASP A 127 3.67 8.89 -14.17
N TYR A 128 3.41 9.70 -15.19
CA TYR A 128 4.35 9.96 -16.28
C TYR A 128 5.72 10.44 -15.76
N GLN A 129 5.76 11.43 -14.90
CA GLN A 129 7.00 12.08 -14.47
C GLN A 129 7.89 11.15 -13.65
N THR A 130 7.30 10.41 -12.73
CA THR A 130 8.01 9.46 -11.88
C THR A 130 8.54 8.27 -12.67
N GLU A 131 7.78 7.77 -13.65
CA GLU A 131 8.21 6.67 -14.52
C GLU A 131 9.26 7.13 -15.54
N TYR A 132 9.13 8.34 -16.10
CA TYR A 132 10.18 8.92 -16.94
C TYR A 132 11.51 9.02 -16.17
N SER A 133 11.47 9.55 -14.96
CA SER A 133 12.67 9.64 -14.09
C SER A 133 13.25 8.26 -13.78
N ARG A 134 12.41 7.27 -13.46
CA ARG A 134 12.84 5.89 -13.19
C ARG A 134 13.54 5.27 -14.40
N ILE A 135 13.01 5.48 -15.60
CA ILE A 135 13.60 4.94 -16.84
C ILE A 135 14.93 5.63 -17.16
N THR A 136 15.03 6.95 -17.01
CA THR A 136 16.15 7.72 -17.50
C THR A 136 17.31 7.87 -16.51
N THR A 137 17.07 7.82 -15.19
CA THR A 137 18.09 8.08 -14.15
C THR A 137 19.31 7.15 -14.23
N SER A 138 19.14 5.90 -14.65
CA SER A 138 20.22 4.92 -14.79
C SER A 138 20.86 4.89 -16.19
N LYS A 139 20.41 5.75 -17.10
CA LYS A 139 20.85 5.77 -18.50
C LYS A 139 21.93 6.82 -18.74
N PRO A 140 22.76 6.64 -19.78
CA PRO A 140 23.75 7.64 -20.17
C PRO A 140 23.11 8.99 -20.52
N SER A 141 23.90 10.06 -20.36
CA SER A 141 23.48 11.40 -20.81
C SER A 141 23.14 11.37 -22.30
N GLY A 142 22.00 11.95 -22.69
CA GLY A 142 21.51 11.95 -24.06
C GLY A 142 20.77 10.67 -24.49
N TYR A 143 20.42 9.79 -23.53
CA TYR A 143 19.61 8.61 -23.82
C TYR A 143 18.29 9.01 -24.49
N LYS A 144 17.96 8.35 -25.61
CA LYS A 144 16.67 8.47 -26.27
C LYS A 144 15.80 7.30 -25.88
N LEU A 145 14.55 7.57 -25.52
CA LEU A 145 13.59 6.54 -25.21
C LEU A 145 13.37 5.61 -26.42
N THR A 146 13.17 4.34 -26.14
CA THR A 146 12.71 3.39 -27.15
C THR A 146 11.23 3.64 -27.50
N PRO A 147 10.75 3.22 -28.68
CA PRO A 147 9.32 3.35 -29.03
C PRO A 147 8.37 2.70 -28.01
N GLN A 148 8.80 1.61 -27.36
CA GLN A 148 8.02 0.95 -26.32
C GLN A 148 7.98 1.76 -25.04
N GLU A 149 9.10 2.37 -24.62
CA GLU A 149 9.16 3.28 -23.47
C GLU A 149 8.33 4.55 -23.70
N GLU A 150 8.39 5.12 -24.92
CA GLU A 150 7.56 6.27 -25.30
C GLU A 150 6.06 5.94 -25.26
N ALA A 151 5.67 4.80 -25.84
CA ALA A 151 4.28 4.34 -25.82
C ALA A 151 3.79 4.09 -24.37
N TYR A 152 4.62 3.45 -23.55
CA TYR A 152 4.31 3.24 -22.13
C TYR A 152 4.12 4.57 -21.39
N LEU A 153 5.08 5.49 -21.49
CA LEU A 153 5.01 6.77 -20.82
C LEU A 153 3.81 7.61 -21.28
N SER A 154 3.51 7.61 -22.60
CA SER A 154 2.36 8.33 -23.16
C SER A 154 1.02 7.77 -22.67
N SER A 155 0.97 6.55 -22.18
CA SER A 155 -0.22 5.95 -21.57
C SER A 155 -0.46 6.37 -20.11
N LEU A 156 0.51 7.04 -19.49
CA LEU A 156 0.44 7.42 -18.08
C LEU A 156 -0.09 8.86 -17.94
N PRO A 157 -1.00 9.08 -16.98
CA PRO A 157 -1.43 10.43 -16.65
C PRO A 157 -0.31 11.22 -15.93
N ARG A 158 -0.46 12.55 -15.87
CA ARG A 158 0.32 13.43 -15.01
C ARG A 158 -0.45 13.68 -13.72
N PHE A 159 0.12 13.27 -12.61
CA PHE A 159 -0.58 13.37 -11.32
C PHE A 159 -0.79 14.81 -10.88
N SER A 160 0.18 15.70 -11.16
CA SER A 160 0.03 17.14 -10.88
C SER A 160 -1.21 17.74 -11.50
N ASP A 161 -1.40 17.51 -12.81
CA ASP A 161 -2.54 18.06 -13.53
C ASP A 161 -3.87 17.46 -13.03
N PHE A 162 -3.84 16.18 -12.68
CA PHE A 162 -5.00 15.46 -12.15
C PHE A 162 -5.45 16.02 -10.81
N ILE A 163 -4.52 16.23 -9.84
CA ILE A 163 -4.89 16.75 -8.51
C ILE A 163 -5.25 18.24 -8.56
N ASP A 164 -4.55 19.05 -9.39
CA ASP A 164 -4.91 20.44 -9.59
C ASP A 164 -6.37 20.58 -10.06
N HIS A 165 -6.76 19.77 -11.04
CA HIS A 165 -8.13 19.78 -11.57
C HIS A 165 -9.15 19.33 -10.51
N MET A 166 -8.86 18.23 -9.81
CA MET A 166 -9.72 17.74 -8.72
C MET A 166 -9.98 18.82 -7.66
N PHE A 167 -8.91 19.45 -7.14
CA PHE A 167 -9.05 20.47 -6.10
C PHE A 167 -9.72 21.75 -6.62
N GLN A 168 -9.57 22.08 -7.90
CA GLN A 168 -10.29 23.18 -8.52
C GLN A 168 -11.81 22.90 -8.59
N GLU A 169 -12.20 21.69 -8.97
CA GLU A 169 -13.60 21.28 -8.99
C GLU A 169 -14.18 21.23 -7.57
N MET A 170 -13.46 20.65 -6.60
CA MET A 170 -13.86 20.63 -5.19
C MET A 170 -14.14 22.02 -4.63
N ASP A 171 -13.28 23.00 -4.96
CA ASP A 171 -13.46 24.39 -4.52
C ASP A 171 -14.71 25.01 -5.14
N SER A 172 -14.93 24.79 -6.44
CA SER A 172 -16.10 25.31 -7.15
C SER A 172 -17.43 24.75 -6.62
N LEU A 173 -17.42 23.53 -6.11
CA LEU A 173 -18.56 22.82 -5.54
C LEU A 173 -18.68 23.00 -4.01
N HIS A 174 -17.80 23.81 -3.42
CA HIS A 174 -17.74 24.00 -1.97
C HIS A 174 -17.66 22.69 -1.18
N THR A 175 -16.87 21.74 -1.68
CA THR A 175 -16.60 20.46 -1.00
C THR A 175 -15.96 20.70 0.36
N HIS A 176 -16.44 20.00 1.36
CA HIS A 176 -15.96 20.15 2.75
C HIS A 176 -15.41 18.87 3.35
N THR A 177 -15.55 17.74 2.67
CA THR A 177 -15.04 16.45 3.09
C THR A 177 -14.33 15.77 1.93
N LEU A 178 -13.11 15.30 2.16
CA LEU A 178 -12.33 14.52 1.19
C LEU A 178 -12.04 13.14 1.76
N ILE A 179 -12.43 12.11 1.03
CA ILE A 179 -12.07 10.72 1.31
C ILE A 179 -10.95 10.34 0.34
N ILE A 180 -9.82 9.85 0.86
CA ILE A 180 -8.70 9.31 0.09
C ILE A 180 -8.63 7.81 0.34
N ASP A 181 -8.96 7.00 -0.67
CA ASP A 181 -8.95 5.54 -0.55
C ASP A 181 -7.63 4.95 -1.05
N LEU A 182 -6.84 4.40 -0.12
CA LEU A 182 -5.57 3.73 -0.36
C LEU A 182 -5.66 2.20 -0.17
N ARG A 183 -6.85 1.65 0.04
CA ARG A 183 -7.02 0.22 0.38
C ARG A 183 -6.43 -0.75 -0.66
N TYR A 184 -6.30 -0.32 -1.91
CA TYR A 184 -5.71 -1.12 -3.00
C TYR A 184 -4.32 -0.67 -3.42
N ASN A 185 -3.71 0.28 -2.71
CA ASN A 185 -2.46 0.91 -3.11
C ASN A 185 -1.25 0.26 -2.42
N SER A 186 -0.47 -0.50 -3.17
CA SER A 186 0.76 -1.12 -2.67
C SER A 186 1.99 -0.20 -2.67
N GLY A 187 1.81 1.08 -2.99
CA GLY A 187 2.88 2.06 -3.03
C GLY A 187 3.36 2.41 -4.44
N GLY A 188 4.60 2.80 -4.53
CA GLY A 188 5.28 3.29 -5.72
C GLY A 188 6.21 4.44 -5.39
N ASN A 189 6.10 5.57 -6.10
CA ASN A 189 6.92 6.75 -5.83
C ASN A 189 6.23 7.69 -4.82
N SER A 190 6.90 7.99 -3.71
CA SER A 190 6.37 8.84 -2.63
C SER A 190 6.11 10.28 -3.05
N MET A 191 6.73 10.78 -4.13
CA MET A 191 6.49 12.14 -4.63
C MET A 191 5.01 12.44 -4.89
N LEU A 192 4.21 11.43 -5.29
CA LEU A 192 2.77 11.64 -5.49
C LEU A 192 2.06 11.93 -4.16
N GLY A 193 2.45 11.23 -3.10
CA GLY A 193 1.97 11.51 -1.74
C GLY A 193 2.38 12.90 -1.27
N ASP A 194 3.65 13.27 -1.48
CA ASP A 194 4.16 14.59 -1.12
C ASP A 194 3.44 15.72 -1.87
N MET A 195 3.13 15.54 -3.16
CA MET A 195 2.33 16.48 -3.94
C MET A 195 0.90 16.61 -3.38
N LEU A 196 0.23 15.51 -3.06
CA LEU A 196 -1.12 15.52 -2.50
C LEU A 196 -1.17 16.21 -1.14
N LEU A 197 -0.20 15.93 -0.26
CA LEU A 197 -0.11 16.54 1.06
C LEU A 197 0.00 18.07 1.03
N GLN A 198 0.57 18.65 -0.03
CA GLN A 198 0.67 20.11 -0.19
C GLN A 198 -0.68 20.80 -0.35
N TYR A 199 -1.72 20.09 -0.81
CA TYR A 199 -3.09 20.61 -0.89
C TYR A 199 -3.83 20.52 0.45
N LEU A 200 -3.30 19.80 1.42
CA LEU A 200 -3.94 19.54 2.69
C LEU A 200 -3.31 20.40 3.79
N PRO A 201 -4.09 21.01 4.69
CA PRO A 201 -3.55 21.84 5.75
C PRO A 201 -2.83 20.97 6.78
N SER A 202 -1.58 21.28 7.06
CA SER A 202 -0.88 20.65 8.20
C SER A 202 -1.22 21.40 9.49
N GLN A 203 -1.59 20.67 10.52
CA GLN A 203 -1.79 21.21 11.85
C GLN A 203 -0.47 21.29 12.65
N ARG A 204 0.58 20.59 12.19
CA ARG A 204 1.89 20.51 12.83
C ARG A 204 2.99 20.79 11.80
N GLU A 205 3.70 21.90 11.95
CA GLU A 205 4.77 22.31 11.01
C GLU A 205 5.97 21.35 11.00
N ASP A 206 6.21 20.63 12.10
CA ASP A 206 7.35 19.72 12.29
C ASP A 206 7.09 18.28 11.85
N ALA A 207 5.83 17.91 11.57
CA ALA A 207 5.43 16.52 11.32
C ALA A 207 5.34 16.14 9.83
N SER A 208 5.99 16.86 8.94
CA SER A 208 5.75 16.73 7.49
C SER A 208 6.60 15.70 6.76
N HIS A 209 7.64 15.13 7.39
CA HIS A 209 8.60 14.32 6.65
C HIS A 209 9.09 13.11 7.41
N TYR A 210 9.22 12.00 6.68
CA TYR A 210 10.01 10.85 7.11
C TYR A 210 11.50 11.19 7.09
N THR A 211 12.21 10.70 8.11
CA THR A 211 13.66 10.62 8.09
C THR A 211 14.09 9.15 8.05
N TYR A 212 15.38 8.90 7.90
CA TYR A 212 15.88 7.52 7.94
C TYR A 212 17.31 7.47 8.44
N GLN A 213 17.70 6.29 8.91
CA GLN A 213 19.08 5.92 9.18
C GLN A 213 19.49 4.81 8.21
N LEU A 214 20.65 4.95 7.59
CA LEU A 214 21.24 3.99 6.67
C LEU A 214 22.39 3.24 7.35
N ARG A 215 22.36 1.91 7.31
CA ARG A 215 23.50 1.09 7.70
C ARG A 215 24.48 0.93 6.53
N VAL A 216 25.64 1.55 6.62
CA VAL A 216 26.71 1.44 5.63
C VAL A 216 27.46 0.11 5.81
N SER A 217 26.76 -1.00 5.55
CA SER A 217 27.33 -2.35 5.66
C SER A 217 28.11 -2.73 4.40
N GLU A 218 28.95 -3.77 4.52
CA GLU A 218 29.65 -4.35 3.37
C GLU A 218 28.68 -4.87 2.30
N LEU A 219 27.56 -5.47 2.73
CA LEU A 219 26.50 -5.89 1.83
C LEU A 219 25.87 -4.71 1.08
N TRP A 220 25.61 -3.60 1.78
CA TRP A 220 25.09 -2.38 1.16
C TRP A 220 26.09 -1.83 0.13
N ARG A 221 27.39 -1.76 0.46
CA ARG A 221 28.43 -1.28 -0.46
C ARG A 221 28.52 -2.10 -1.73
N ARG A 222 28.38 -3.43 -1.63
CA ARG A 222 28.36 -4.33 -2.80
C ARG A 222 27.13 -4.15 -3.68
N ASN A 223 25.98 -3.84 -3.09
CA ASN A 223 24.74 -3.62 -3.85
C ASN A 223 24.70 -2.22 -4.50
N TYR A 224 25.43 -1.24 -3.95
CA TYR A 224 25.43 0.14 -4.44
C TYR A 224 26.88 0.66 -4.68
N PRO A 225 27.67 0.03 -5.58
CA PRO A 225 29.09 0.34 -5.72
C PRO A 225 29.36 1.81 -6.04
N SER A 226 28.68 2.38 -7.05
CA SER A 226 28.87 3.76 -7.49
C SER A 226 28.55 4.80 -6.42
N VAL A 227 27.53 4.54 -5.60
CA VAL A 227 27.17 5.43 -4.48
C VAL A 227 28.15 5.21 -3.32
N SER A 228 28.53 3.96 -3.09
CA SER A 228 29.41 3.62 -1.96
C SER A 228 30.83 4.22 -2.08
N GLU A 229 31.33 4.43 -3.29
CA GLU A 229 32.62 5.10 -3.54
C GLU A 229 32.66 6.53 -2.98
N ARG A 230 31.50 7.21 -2.93
CA ARG A 230 31.37 8.57 -2.35
C ARG A 230 31.29 8.56 -0.84
N ILE A 231 31.02 7.40 -0.21
CA ILE A 231 30.91 7.29 1.25
C ILE A 231 32.28 6.88 1.84
N PRO A 232 32.91 7.74 2.64
CA PRO A 232 34.24 7.45 3.24
C PRO A 232 34.22 6.11 4.01
N LYS A 233 35.36 5.39 3.97
CA LYS A 233 35.53 4.11 4.68
C LYS A 233 35.32 4.23 6.20
N ALA A 234 35.53 5.44 6.78
CA ALA A 234 35.28 5.71 8.19
C ALA A 234 33.82 5.47 8.63
N TYR A 235 32.86 5.42 7.69
CA TYR A 235 31.45 5.11 7.95
C TYR A 235 31.12 3.63 7.82
N SER A 236 32.07 2.76 7.42
CA SER A 236 31.79 1.32 7.26
C SER A 236 31.33 0.71 8.57
N GLY A 237 30.22 -0.04 8.50
CA GLY A 237 29.57 -0.68 9.66
C GLY A 237 28.73 0.25 10.53
N LYS A 238 28.73 1.56 10.28
CA LYS A 238 27.99 2.54 11.06
C LYS A 238 26.59 2.80 10.50
N MET A 239 25.72 3.33 11.38
CA MET A 239 24.47 3.97 10.99
C MET A 239 24.77 5.45 10.70
N ILE A 240 24.24 5.97 9.60
CA ILE A 240 24.25 7.40 9.26
C ILE A 240 22.85 7.88 8.96
N ASP A 241 22.51 9.08 9.39
CA ASP A 241 21.21 9.67 9.10
C ASP A 241 21.11 10.12 7.63
N GLY A 242 19.86 10.29 7.15
CA GLY A 242 19.58 10.62 5.76
C GLY A 242 20.18 11.96 5.31
N LYS A 243 20.34 12.94 6.22
CA LYS A 243 20.98 14.23 5.92
C LYS A 243 22.47 14.01 5.68
N THR A 244 23.17 13.36 6.60
CA THR A 244 24.61 13.02 6.45
C THR A 244 24.83 12.21 5.17
N PHE A 245 23.96 11.23 4.86
CA PHE A 245 24.06 10.47 3.61
C PHE A 245 23.93 11.38 2.38
N SER A 246 22.92 12.24 2.37
CA SER A 246 22.69 13.20 1.27
C SER A 246 23.90 14.13 1.07
N ASP A 247 24.44 14.68 2.17
CA ASP A 247 25.58 15.58 2.12
C ASP A 247 26.84 14.90 1.56
N LEU A 248 27.03 13.60 1.83
CA LEU A 248 28.17 12.82 1.32
C LEU A 248 28.05 12.47 -0.17
N ILE A 249 26.85 12.21 -0.68
CA ILE A 249 26.66 11.78 -2.07
C ILE A 249 26.45 12.94 -3.04
N HIS A 250 26.05 14.10 -2.56
CA HIS A 250 25.73 15.31 -3.36
C HIS A 250 26.76 16.44 -3.15
N THR A 251 28.06 16.15 -3.32
CA THR A 251 29.13 17.16 -3.15
C THR A 251 29.12 18.29 -4.18
N ASP A 252 28.30 18.16 -5.25
CA ASP A 252 28.31 19.12 -6.38
C ASP A 252 26.91 19.69 -6.66
N GLY A 253 26.35 20.48 -5.75
CA GLY A 253 25.20 21.37 -6.09
C GLY A 253 23.94 20.82 -6.75
N GLN A 254 23.93 19.54 -7.13
CA GLN A 254 22.79 18.91 -7.84
C GLN A 254 21.63 18.47 -6.94
N SER A 255 21.80 18.47 -5.63
CA SER A 255 20.75 18.00 -4.70
C SER A 255 19.59 18.97 -4.51
N GLN A 256 19.70 20.20 -4.99
CA GLN A 256 18.59 21.16 -4.94
C GLN A 256 17.55 20.97 -6.05
N MET A 257 17.90 20.32 -7.18
CA MET A 257 16.95 20.15 -8.28
C MET A 257 15.82 19.15 -7.98
N SER A 258 16.04 18.15 -7.12
CA SER A 258 14.98 17.19 -6.76
C SER A 258 14.01 17.73 -5.71
N ARG A 259 14.42 18.73 -4.92
CA ARG A 259 13.55 19.42 -3.94
C ARG A 259 12.81 20.63 -4.51
N ASN A 260 13.28 21.20 -5.62
CA ASN A 260 12.77 22.44 -6.20
C ASN A 260 11.74 22.24 -7.33
N GLN A 261 11.30 21.03 -7.63
CA GLN A 261 9.99 20.85 -8.28
C GLN A 261 8.91 20.87 -7.19
N SER A 262 8.90 21.90 -6.35
CA SER A 262 7.80 22.16 -5.46
C SER A 262 6.59 22.54 -6.34
N HIS A 263 5.75 21.56 -6.59
CA HIS A 263 4.41 21.84 -7.04
C HIS A 263 3.78 22.70 -5.94
N THR A 264 3.61 23.98 -6.19
CA THR A 264 2.98 24.89 -5.22
C THR A 264 1.51 24.89 -5.53
N PRO A 265 0.65 24.31 -4.68
CA PRO A 265 -0.79 24.28 -4.93
C PRO A 265 -1.34 25.71 -4.99
N ARG A 266 -2.20 25.96 -5.94
CA ARG A 266 -2.89 27.25 -6.05
C ARG A 266 -3.89 27.47 -4.91
N ARG A 267 -4.33 26.38 -4.28
CA ARG A 267 -5.37 26.39 -3.23
C ARG A 267 -5.10 25.28 -2.22
N THR A 268 -5.42 25.54 -0.96
CA THR A 268 -5.35 24.55 0.12
C THR A 268 -6.75 24.17 0.54
N PHE A 269 -7.07 22.89 0.56
CA PHE A 269 -8.32 22.36 1.07
C PHE A 269 -8.40 22.59 2.59
N LYS A 270 -9.58 22.98 3.08
CA LYS A 270 -9.79 23.31 4.50
C LYS A 270 -10.82 22.44 5.20
N GLY A 271 -11.36 21.46 4.49
CA GLY A 271 -12.35 20.53 5.04
C GLY A 271 -11.74 19.35 5.76
N ASP A 272 -12.61 18.45 6.19
CA ASP A 272 -12.23 17.21 6.85
C ASP A 272 -11.64 16.22 5.85
N VAL A 273 -10.58 15.52 6.25
CA VAL A 273 -9.92 14.52 5.41
C VAL A 273 -9.93 13.16 6.11
N TYR A 274 -10.38 12.16 5.38
CA TYR A 274 -10.38 10.76 5.82
C TYR A 274 -9.51 9.93 4.86
N ILE A 275 -8.65 9.09 5.40
CA ILE A 275 -7.85 8.16 4.59
C ILE A 275 -8.26 6.73 4.92
N PHE A 276 -8.74 6.00 3.91
CA PHE A 276 -9.07 4.57 4.02
C PHE A 276 -7.82 3.74 3.77
N VAL A 277 -7.46 2.90 4.72
CA VAL A 277 -6.35 1.95 4.62
C VAL A 277 -6.84 0.51 4.76
N GLY A 278 -6.07 -0.45 4.25
CA GLY A 278 -6.41 -1.86 4.31
C GLY A 278 -5.19 -2.75 4.08
N GLU A 279 -5.41 -4.05 3.93
CA GLU A 279 -4.34 -5.06 3.83
C GLU A 279 -3.33 -4.82 2.69
N LYS A 280 -3.73 -4.10 1.63
CA LYS A 280 -2.87 -3.79 0.48
C LYS A 280 -2.22 -2.43 0.56
N THR A 281 -2.59 -1.59 1.52
CA THR A 281 -1.92 -0.29 1.73
C THR A 281 -0.49 -0.55 2.20
N PHE A 282 0.50 -0.20 1.35
CA PHE A 282 1.88 -0.52 1.64
C PHE A 282 2.86 0.54 1.09
N SER A 283 4.12 0.51 1.58
CA SER A 283 5.21 1.37 1.09
C SER A 283 4.80 2.85 1.03
N SER A 284 4.96 3.53 -0.10
CA SER A 284 4.65 4.97 -0.25
C SER A 284 3.20 5.34 0.04
N ALA A 285 2.23 4.43 -0.13
CA ALA A 285 0.85 4.66 0.27
C ALA A 285 0.70 4.65 1.80
N GLY A 286 1.37 3.71 2.47
CA GLY A 286 1.45 3.70 3.92
C GLY A 286 2.21 4.91 4.49
N MET A 287 3.27 5.39 3.80
CA MET A 287 3.95 6.65 4.14
C MET A 287 2.99 7.83 4.11
N LEU A 288 2.24 7.99 3.02
CA LEU A 288 1.25 9.06 2.89
C LEU A 288 0.25 9.05 4.05
N ALA A 289 -0.34 7.89 4.35
CA ALA A 289 -1.28 7.74 5.46
C ALA A 289 -0.63 8.07 6.81
N THR A 290 0.61 7.62 7.04
CA THR A 290 1.35 7.90 8.28
C THR A 290 1.67 9.38 8.44
N ILE A 291 2.15 10.04 7.38
CA ILE A 291 2.45 11.49 7.43
C ILE A 291 1.16 12.27 7.70
N ALA A 292 0.08 11.95 6.99
CA ALA A 292 -1.20 12.63 7.18
C ALA A 292 -1.74 12.47 8.61
N GLN A 293 -1.60 11.30 9.21
CA GLN A 293 -1.97 11.04 10.60
C GLN A 293 -1.10 11.83 11.57
N ASP A 294 0.22 11.74 11.44
CA ASP A 294 1.17 12.37 12.37
C ASP A 294 1.10 13.90 12.30
N ALA A 295 0.82 14.46 11.11
CA ALA A 295 0.60 15.89 10.90
C ALA A 295 -0.79 16.37 11.36
N GLY A 296 -1.69 15.48 11.77
CA GLY A 296 -3.06 15.81 12.13
C GLY A 296 -3.92 16.30 10.96
N VAL A 297 -3.54 15.91 9.74
CA VAL A 297 -4.21 16.33 8.48
C VAL A 297 -5.45 15.49 8.22
N ALA A 298 -5.40 14.19 8.53
CA ALA A 298 -6.47 13.25 8.20
C ALA A 298 -6.72 12.26 9.32
N LEU A 299 -7.95 11.76 9.43
CA LEU A 299 -8.29 10.58 10.23
C LEU A 299 -8.10 9.33 9.40
N ILE A 300 -7.35 8.38 9.94
CA ILE A 300 -7.07 7.09 9.31
C ILE A 300 -8.13 6.08 9.72
N LEU A 301 -8.85 5.55 8.74
CA LEU A 301 -9.91 4.57 8.94
C LEU A 301 -9.50 3.23 8.31
N GLU A 302 -9.76 2.13 9.02
CA GLU A 302 -9.61 0.78 8.47
C GLU A 302 -10.87 -0.06 8.69
N ASP A 303 -11.10 -1.00 7.79
CA ASP A 303 -12.05 -2.10 8.00
C ASP A 303 -11.37 -3.15 8.88
N ALA A 304 -11.98 -3.43 10.06
CA ALA A 304 -11.45 -4.40 11.01
C ALA A 304 -11.30 -5.83 10.41
N SER A 305 -12.05 -6.15 9.36
CA SER A 305 -11.95 -7.43 8.65
C SER A 305 -10.78 -7.50 7.65
N SER A 306 -10.19 -6.34 7.29
CA SER A 306 -9.08 -6.22 6.35
C SER A 306 -8.06 -5.19 6.85
N PRO A 307 -7.43 -5.42 8.01
CA PRO A 307 -6.60 -4.44 8.68
C PRO A 307 -5.34 -4.11 7.90
N CYS A 308 -4.91 -2.85 7.98
CA CYS A 308 -3.66 -2.38 7.41
C CYS A 308 -2.48 -3.06 8.11
N ALA A 309 -1.60 -3.67 7.32
CA ALA A 309 -0.43 -4.38 7.82
C ALA A 309 0.88 -3.60 7.63
N PHE A 310 0.83 -2.41 7.08
CA PHE A 310 2.01 -1.58 6.84
C PHE A 310 2.72 -1.21 8.16
N ALA A 311 4.03 -1.47 8.20
CA ALA A 311 4.88 -1.13 9.36
C ALA A 311 5.61 0.19 9.08
N PRO A 312 5.24 1.32 9.70
CA PRO A 312 5.73 2.66 9.32
C PRO A 312 7.25 2.84 9.38
N CYS A 313 7.93 2.15 10.30
CA CYS A 313 9.38 2.27 10.47
C CYS A 313 10.18 1.08 9.90
N HIS A 314 9.52 0.07 9.33
CA HIS A 314 10.14 -1.19 8.91
C HIS A 314 9.74 -1.58 7.48
N TYR A 315 10.24 -0.83 6.48
CA TYR A 315 9.95 -1.11 5.07
C TYR A 315 11.04 -0.54 4.14
N GLY A 316 11.00 -0.94 2.87
CA GLY A 316 11.79 -0.32 1.79
C GLY A 316 13.28 -0.65 1.77
N ASP A 317 13.95 -0.18 0.74
CA ASP A 317 15.39 -0.30 0.45
C ASP A 317 15.96 -1.72 0.71
N VAL A 318 15.28 -2.69 0.12
CA VAL A 318 15.62 -4.10 0.27
C VAL A 318 16.84 -4.41 -0.59
N ILE A 319 17.86 -4.99 0.03
CA ILE A 319 19.06 -5.50 -0.66
C ILE A 319 19.06 -7.02 -0.65
N GLU A 320 19.41 -7.58 -1.81
CA GLU A 320 19.52 -9.05 -1.98
C GLU A 320 20.89 -9.54 -1.55
N PHE A 321 20.91 -10.72 -0.95
CA PHE A 321 22.12 -11.51 -0.76
C PHE A 321 21.87 -12.97 -1.11
N THR A 322 22.96 -13.68 -1.48
CA THR A 322 22.88 -15.11 -1.77
C THR A 322 23.74 -15.87 -0.77
N LEU A 323 23.18 -16.92 -0.17
CA LEU A 323 23.91 -17.81 0.71
C LEU A 323 24.90 -18.67 -0.12
N PRO A 324 26.20 -18.65 0.18
CA PRO A 324 27.22 -19.21 -0.70
C PRO A 324 27.13 -20.73 -0.88
N ASN A 325 26.64 -21.47 0.12
CA ASN A 325 26.60 -22.92 0.08
C ASN A 325 25.32 -23.48 -0.53
N SER A 326 24.17 -22.86 -0.25
CA SER A 326 22.86 -23.37 -0.70
C SER A 326 22.35 -22.67 -1.97
N GLY A 327 22.91 -21.50 -2.32
CA GLY A 327 22.39 -20.67 -3.40
C GLY A 327 21.07 -19.94 -3.06
N PHE A 328 20.54 -20.11 -1.85
CA PHE A 328 19.32 -19.43 -1.46
C PHE A 328 19.53 -17.91 -1.42
N LYS A 329 18.55 -17.20 -1.99
CA LYS A 329 18.49 -15.76 -1.95
C LYS A 329 17.75 -15.29 -0.72
N GLY A 330 18.31 -14.30 -0.04
CA GLY A 330 17.70 -13.61 1.07
C GLY A 330 17.64 -12.11 0.82
N TYR A 331 16.77 -11.44 1.55
CA TYR A 331 16.54 -10.01 1.44
C TYR A 331 16.60 -9.39 2.83
N THR A 332 17.20 -8.20 2.92
CA THR A 332 17.22 -7.41 4.15
C THR A 332 17.14 -5.93 3.83
N SER A 333 16.61 -5.12 4.73
CA SER A 333 16.64 -3.67 4.59
C SER A 333 17.98 -3.11 5.07
N SER A 334 18.49 -2.09 4.37
CA SER A 334 19.64 -1.29 4.81
C SER A 334 19.23 -0.02 5.52
N LYS A 335 17.95 0.36 5.48
CA LYS A 335 17.41 1.57 6.11
C LYS A 335 16.46 1.23 7.25
N SER A 336 16.47 2.08 8.26
CA SER A 336 15.43 2.20 9.28
C SER A 336 14.76 3.55 9.08
N PHE A 337 13.50 3.54 8.75
CA PHE A 337 12.71 4.76 8.60
C PHE A 337 12.22 5.26 9.95
N VAL A 338 12.12 6.57 10.08
CA VAL A 338 11.62 7.24 11.27
C VAL A 338 10.42 8.09 10.85
N ARG A 339 9.24 7.73 11.35
CA ARG A 339 8.00 8.46 11.07
C ARG A 339 8.04 9.86 11.71
N PRO A 340 7.24 10.83 11.24
CA PRO A 340 7.22 12.18 11.78
C PRO A 340 6.98 12.22 13.30
N ASP A 341 5.97 11.52 13.79
CA ASP A 341 5.76 11.35 15.23
C ASP A 341 6.62 10.18 15.78
N GLN A 342 7.81 10.52 16.23
CA GLN A 342 8.79 9.55 16.76
C GLN A 342 8.29 8.78 17.98
N THR A 343 7.33 9.32 18.74
CA THR A 343 6.77 8.62 19.91
C THR A 343 6.04 7.35 19.51
N ARG A 344 5.60 7.26 18.28
CA ARG A 344 4.89 6.11 17.69
C ARG A 344 5.79 5.14 16.92
N CYS A 345 7.11 5.34 16.87
CA CYS A 345 8.04 4.44 16.16
C CYS A 345 8.06 3.00 16.73
N GLY A 346 7.58 2.79 17.95
CA GLY A 346 7.41 1.45 18.53
C GLY A 346 6.21 0.66 17.99
N GLU A 347 5.31 1.30 17.26
CA GLU A 347 4.15 0.64 16.64
C GLU A 347 4.60 -0.28 15.51
N LYS A 348 4.24 -1.55 15.60
CA LYS A 348 4.60 -2.56 14.61
C LYS A 348 3.77 -2.48 13.33
N ARG A 349 2.71 -1.69 13.32
CA ARG A 349 1.88 -1.39 12.16
C ARG A 349 1.34 0.03 12.24
N LEU A 350 0.84 0.56 11.14
CA LEU A 350 0.03 1.78 11.14
C LEU A 350 -1.27 1.50 11.92
N VAL A 351 -1.37 2.08 13.12
CA VAL A 351 -2.57 1.97 13.96
C VAL A 351 -3.56 3.03 13.48
N PRO A 352 -4.75 2.66 13.00
CA PRO A 352 -5.75 3.62 12.51
C PRO A 352 -6.35 4.41 13.67
N ASP A 353 -6.91 5.57 13.37
CA ASP A 353 -7.66 6.36 14.36
C ASP A 353 -9.01 5.71 14.67
N ARG A 354 -9.58 4.99 13.69
CA ARG A 354 -10.79 4.17 13.87
C ARG A 354 -10.67 2.87 13.08
N SER A 355 -11.02 1.78 13.74
CA SER A 355 -11.20 0.47 13.12
C SER A 355 -12.70 0.13 13.13
N ILE A 356 -13.30 0.06 11.95
CA ILE A 356 -14.74 -0.11 11.77
C ILE A 356 -15.05 -1.57 11.50
N SER A 357 -15.86 -2.18 12.35
CA SER A 357 -16.27 -3.58 12.17
C SER A 357 -17.48 -3.66 11.24
N GLN A 358 -17.40 -4.53 10.25
CA GLN A 358 -18.57 -4.90 9.46
C GLN A 358 -19.56 -5.69 10.31
N THR A 359 -20.84 -5.37 10.18
CA THR A 359 -21.89 -6.28 10.65
C THR A 359 -22.12 -7.38 9.60
N LYS A 360 -22.61 -8.55 10.03
CA LYS A 360 -22.94 -9.65 9.07
C LYS A 360 -23.92 -9.20 7.97
N SER A 361 -24.80 -8.26 8.28
CA SER A 361 -25.76 -7.70 7.31
C SER A 361 -25.09 -6.81 6.26
N THR A 362 -24.10 -5.96 6.65
CA THR A 362 -23.39 -5.10 5.70
C THR A 362 -22.49 -5.90 4.76
N THR A 363 -21.87 -6.98 5.23
CA THR A 363 -21.07 -7.88 4.39
C THR A 363 -21.89 -8.54 3.28
N GLN A 364 -23.14 -8.89 3.56
CA GLN A 364 -24.05 -9.51 2.58
C GLN A 364 -24.61 -8.50 1.57
N LEU A 365 -24.80 -7.25 1.97
CA LEU A 365 -25.39 -6.20 1.14
C LEU A 365 -24.34 -5.50 0.24
N GLY A 366 -23.05 -5.75 0.43
CA GLY A 366 -21.97 -5.09 -0.32
C GLY A 366 -21.78 -3.61 0.04
N ASP A 367 -22.26 -3.17 1.19
CA ASP A 367 -22.07 -1.82 1.70
C ASP A 367 -20.62 -1.62 2.20
N ASP A 368 -20.10 -0.41 2.03
CA ASP A 368 -18.76 -0.04 2.50
C ASP A 368 -18.85 0.59 3.89
N PRO A 369 -18.42 -0.11 4.97
CA PRO A 369 -18.57 0.39 6.33
C PRO A 369 -17.78 1.68 6.59
N LEU A 370 -16.66 1.89 5.89
CA LEU A 370 -15.88 3.12 6.04
C LEU A 370 -16.58 4.31 5.38
N TRP A 371 -17.19 4.07 4.23
CA TRP A 371 -18.01 5.06 3.55
C TRP A 371 -19.21 5.45 4.42
N GLU A 372 -19.96 4.49 4.91
CA GLU A 372 -21.13 4.74 5.77
C GLU A 372 -20.74 5.52 7.04
N TYR A 373 -19.59 5.17 7.65
CA TYR A 373 -19.08 5.91 8.81
C TYR A 373 -18.87 7.39 8.49
N VAL A 374 -18.19 7.70 7.38
CA VAL A 374 -17.90 9.10 7.01
C VAL A 374 -19.19 9.86 6.69
N ILE A 375 -20.10 9.26 5.91
CA ILE A 375 -21.36 9.94 5.54
C ILE A 375 -22.22 10.24 6.76
N ASN A 376 -22.34 9.30 7.69
CA ASN A 376 -23.12 9.51 8.91
C ASN A 376 -22.48 10.60 9.80
N THR A 377 -21.14 10.55 9.99
CA THR A 377 -20.42 11.53 10.82
C THR A 377 -20.54 12.94 10.24
N THR A 378 -20.45 13.09 8.92
CA THR A 378 -20.53 14.40 8.25
C THR A 378 -21.95 14.98 8.22
N SER A 379 -22.97 14.14 8.32
CA SER A 379 -24.37 14.55 8.40
C SER A 379 -24.73 15.07 9.80
N GLU A 380 -24.24 14.39 10.87
CA GLU A 380 -24.52 14.77 12.27
C GLU A 380 -23.87 16.09 12.69
N THR A 381 -22.76 16.48 12.08
CA THR A 381 -22.02 17.71 12.44
C THR A 381 -22.69 18.98 11.88
N ARG A 382 -23.81 18.86 11.14
CA ARG A 382 -24.48 19.95 10.41
C ARG A 382 -25.90 20.23 10.86
N GLU A 383 -26.46 19.43 11.75
CA GLU A 383 -27.66 19.73 12.50
C GLU A 383 -27.34 20.50 13.80
#